data_5bb43fcc2806ccac18d289224ba96db3
#
_entry.id   5bb43fcc2806ccac18d289224ba96db3
#
_cell.length_a   1.000
_cell.length_b   1.000
_cell.length_c   1.000
_cell.angle_alpha   90.00
_cell.angle_beta   90.00
_cell.angle_gamma   90.00
#
_symmetry.space_group_name_H-M   'P 1'
#
loop_
_entity.id
_entity.type
_entity.pdbx_description
1 polymer ?
#
loop_
_entity_poly.entity_id
_entity_poly.type
_entity_poly.pdbx_seq_one_letter_code
_entity_poly.pdbx_strand_id
1 'polypeptide(L)'
;HDIDTKETRTLAAMIKSSENIIPVVFLCEHPTREEIALLFSFHADDVIRKPLDTDILQARIKAVQSRYQPQRKKEVRTYIFGKFKFDLQKQILSIEGKTTKLTTKEADLLTLLCQHANNMVDRMHALQIIWRSDNYFSARSMDVYITKLRKLLQDDPTIKIINVHGKGY
;
A
#
# COMPACT_ATOMS: atom_id res chain seq x y z
N HIS A 1 15.35 13.18 -30.17
CA HIS A 1 16.36 12.39 -29.44
C HIS A 1 16.08 10.91 -29.70
N ASP A 2 17.09 10.23 -30.25
CA ASP A 2 16.98 8.83 -30.67
C ASP A 2 16.66 7.93 -29.47
N ILE A 3 15.59 7.14 -29.62
CA ILE A 3 15.12 6.15 -28.63
C ILE A 3 16.16 5.03 -28.46
N ASP A 4 17.09 4.93 -29.40
CA ASP A 4 18.10 3.86 -29.48
C ASP A 4 19.40 4.20 -28.75
N THR A 5 19.35 5.01 -27.70
CA THR A 5 20.55 5.14 -26.89
C THR A 5 20.72 3.91 -26.02
N LYS A 6 21.92 3.32 -26.08
CA LYS A 6 22.35 2.23 -25.19
C LYS A 6 22.02 2.53 -23.72
N GLU A 7 22.02 3.81 -23.35
CA GLU A 7 21.68 4.34 -22.03
C GLU A 7 20.21 4.14 -21.69
N THR A 8 19.28 4.41 -22.61
CA THR A 8 17.82 4.23 -22.38
C THR A 8 17.48 2.75 -22.12
N ARG A 9 18.11 1.85 -22.86
CA ARG A 9 17.94 0.38 -22.67
C ARG A 9 18.51 -0.07 -21.33
N THR A 10 19.72 0.40 -21.00
CA THR A 10 20.36 0.06 -19.72
C THR A 10 19.54 0.56 -18.55
N LEU A 11 19.05 1.80 -18.60
CA LEU A 11 18.22 2.37 -17.55
C LEU A 11 16.90 1.59 -17.36
N ALA A 12 16.19 1.27 -18.44
CA ALA A 12 14.96 0.47 -18.38
C ALA A 12 15.21 -0.92 -17.77
N ALA A 13 16.29 -1.59 -18.19
CA ALA A 13 16.69 -2.89 -17.64
C ALA A 13 17.04 -2.79 -16.14
N MET A 14 17.76 -1.75 -15.70
CA MET A 14 18.10 -1.53 -14.31
C MET A 14 16.85 -1.27 -13.44
N ILE A 15 15.89 -0.48 -13.94
CA ILE A 15 14.62 -0.23 -13.24
C ILE A 15 13.84 -1.53 -13.08
N LYS A 16 13.77 -2.35 -14.13
CA LYS A 16 13.01 -3.60 -14.11
C LYS A 16 13.69 -4.75 -13.35
N SER A 17 15.00 -4.69 -13.16
CA SER A 17 15.74 -5.68 -12.34
C SER A 17 15.67 -5.38 -10.84
N SER A 18 15.14 -4.22 -10.43
CA SER A 18 14.95 -3.90 -9.02
C SER A 18 13.85 -4.78 -8.40
N GLU A 19 13.98 -5.12 -7.12
CA GLU A 19 12.95 -5.87 -6.38
C GLU A 19 11.60 -5.13 -6.33
N ASN A 20 11.60 -3.83 -6.55
CA ASN A 20 10.40 -3.01 -6.67
C ASN A 20 9.89 -3.05 -8.11
N ILE A 21 8.66 -3.51 -8.28
CA ILE A 21 7.98 -3.52 -9.58
C ILE A 21 7.58 -2.08 -9.92
N ILE A 22 8.46 -1.37 -10.63
CA ILE A 22 8.24 0.02 -11.05
C ILE A 22 7.74 0.02 -12.49
N PRO A 23 6.56 0.63 -12.77
CA PRO A 23 6.08 0.79 -14.12
C PRO A 23 6.93 1.82 -14.90
N VAL A 24 7.21 1.52 -16.17
CA VAL A 24 8.02 2.36 -17.05
C VAL A 24 7.19 2.77 -18.27
N VAL A 25 7.00 4.08 -18.44
CA VAL A 25 6.29 4.68 -19.59
C VAL A 25 7.26 5.53 -20.38
N PHE A 26 7.34 5.29 -21.68
CA PHE A 26 8.17 6.08 -22.59
C PHE A 26 7.36 7.19 -23.26
N LEU A 27 7.95 8.38 -23.32
CA LEU A 27 7.39 9.55 -24.00
C LEU A 27 8.25 9.85 -25.23
N CYS A 28 7.69 9.65 -26.43
CA CYS A 28 8.40 9.75 -27.68
C CYS A 28 7.78 10.82 -28.60
N GLU A 29 8.57 11.51 -29.40
CA GLU A 29 8.05 12.52 -30.34
C GLU A 29 7.45 11.86 -31.60
N HIS A 30 8.25 11.10 -32.35
CA HIS A 30 7.83 10.47 -33.59
C HIS A 30 8.34 9.03 -33.69
N PRO A 31 7.94 8.12 -32.77
CA PRO A 31 8.46 6.76 -32.80
C PRO A 31 7.93 5.99 -34.03
N THR A 32 8.79 5.27 -34.69
CA THR A 32 8.42 4.30 -35.73
C THR A 32 7.74 3.08 -35.12
N ARG A 33 7.15 2.22 -35.94
CA ARG A 33 6.52 0.97 -35.45
C ARG A 33 7.56 0.03 -34.84
N GLU A 34 8.73 -0.03 -35.45
CA GLU A 34 9.85 -0.85 -35.01
C GLU A 34 10.39 -0.38 -33.67
N GLU A 35 10.52 0.93 -33.47
CA GLU A 35 10.95 1.51 -32.20
C GLU A 35 9.94 1.25 -31.08
N ILE A 36 8.64 1.36 -31.36
CA ILE A 36 7.60 1.04 -30.38
C ILE A 36 7.67 -0.45 -30.00
N ALA A 37 7.81 -1.36 -30.97
CA ALA A 37 7.95 -2.78 -30.70
C ALA A 37 9.21 -3.07 -29.87
N LEU A 38 10.30 -2.39 -30.16
CA LEU A 38 11.56 -2.50 -29.44
C LEU A 38 11.38 -2.05 -27.97
N LEU A 39 10.71 -0.92 -27.72
CA LEU A 39 10.46 -0.44 -26.34
C LEU A 39 9.62 -1.44 -25.53
N PHE A 40 8.61 -2.05 -26.13
CA PHE A 40 7.85 -3.10 -25.46
C PHE A 40 8.69 -4.38 -25.21
N SER A 41 9.66 -4.70 -26.08
CA SER A 41 10.59 -5.81 -25.81
C SER A 41 11.51 -5.53 -24.60
N PHE A 42 11.72 -4.28 -24.23
CA PHE A 42 12.40 -3.85 -22.99
C PHE A 42 11.46 -3.69 -21.81
N HIS A 43 10.30 -4.34 -21.86
CA HIS A 43 9.30 -4.32 -20.78
C HIS A 43 8.73 -2.92 -20.49
N ALA A 44 8.59 -2.06 -21.51
CA ALA A 44 7.80 -0.84 -21.37
C ALA A 44 6.35 -1.20 -21.04
N ASP A 45 5.76 -0.45 -20.12
CA ASP A 45 4.36 -0.64 -19.73
C ASP A 45 3.41 0.15 -20.62
N ASP A 46 3.88 1.26 -21.17
CA ASP A 46 3.21 2.01 -22.23
C ASP A 46 4.22 2.88 -22.99
N VAL A 47 3.83 3.28 -24.20
CA VAL A 47 4.57 4.22 -25.05
C VAL A 47 3.60 5.30 -25.52
N ILE A 48 3.87 6.55 -25.15
CA ILE A 48 3.00 7.70 -25.41
C ILE A 48 3.70 8.65 -26.38
N ARG A 49 3.00 9.00 -27.44
CA ARG A 49 3.51 9.96 -28.43
C ARG A 49 3.27 11.40 -27.98
N LYS A 50 4.24 12.26 -28.25
CA LYS A 50 4.08 13.71 -28.17
C LYS A 50 3.48 14.24 -29.49
N PRO A 51 2.72 15.37 -29.47
CA PRO A 51 2.39 16.20 -28.32
C PRO A 51 1.45 15.49 -27.33
N LEU A 52 1.62 15.79 -26.03
CA LEU A 52 0.88 15.16 -24.96
C LEU A 52 -0.45 15.90 -24.72
N ASP A 53 -1.55 15.16 -24.84
CA ASP A 53 -2.84 15.56 -24.29
C ASP A 53 -2.87 15.17 -22.80
N THR A 54 -3.18 16.13 -21.92
CA THR A 54 -3.12 15.95 -20.48
C THR A 54 -4.12 14.88 -19.98
N ASP A 55 -5.31 14.86 -20.56
CA ASP A 55 -6.36 13.92 -20.13
C ASP A 55 -6.02 12.51 -20.58
N ILE A 56 -5.50 12.38 -21.81
CA ILE A 56 -5.03 11.09 -22.35
C ILE A 56 -3.83 10.60 -21.52
N LEU A 57 -2.88 11.48 -21.20
CA LEU A 57 -1.72 11.12 -20.36
C LEU A 57 -2.16 10.60 -18.99
N GLN A 58 -3.07 11.32 -18.32
CA GLN A 58 -3.61 10.89 -17.03
C GLN A 58 -4.34 9.53 -17.12
N ALA A 59 -5.16 9.34 -18.16
CA ALA A 59 -5.87 8.08 -18.36
C ALA A 59 -4.90 6.90 -18.55
N ARG A 60 -3.84 7.07 -19.35
CA ARG A 60 -2.83 6.06 -19.61
C ARG A 60 -2.00 5.75 -18.37
N ILE A 61 -1.55 6.77 -17.61
CA ILE A 61 -0.85 6.58 -16.33
C ILE A 61 -1.74 5.80 -15.34
N LYS A 62 -3.02 6.16 -15.21
CA LYS A 62 -3.97 5.42 -14.37
C LYS A 62 -4.14 3.96 -14.82
N ALA A 63 -4.21 3.71 -16.12
CA ALA A 63 -4.31 2.37 -16.68
C ALA A 63 -3.06 1.53 -16.41
N VAL A 64 -1.87 2.12 -16.53
CA VAL A 64 -0.61 1.47 -16.16
C VAL A 64 -0.57 1.19 -14.66
N GLN A 65 -0.83 2.19 -13.82
CA GLN A 65 -0.86 2.03 -12.36
C GLN A 65 -1.84 0.95 -11.90
N SER A 66 -3.00 0.81 -12.56
CA SER A 66 -4.00 -0.21 -12.21
C SER A 66 -3.51 -1.64 -12.43
N ARG A 67 -2.59 -1.87 -13.39
CA ARG A 67 -1.96 -3.18 -13.64
C ARG A 67 -0.95 -3.54 -12.54
N TYR A 68 -0.29 -2.52 -11.97
CA TYR A 68 0.71 -2.67 -10.91
C TYR A 68 0.16 -2.49 -9.50
N GLN A 69 -1.06 -1.93 -9.38
CA GLN A 69 -1.74 -2.09 -8.11
C GLN A 69 -1.89 -3.61 -7.92
N PRO A 70 -1.35 -4.18 -6.82
CA PRO A 70 -1.66 -5.56 -6.48
C PRO A 70 -3.16 -5.65 -6.59
N GLN A 71 -3.67 -6.50 -7.52
CA GLN A 71 -5.10 -6.69 -7.83
C GLN A 71 -5.86 -6.36 -6.59
N ARG A 72 -6.65 -5.26 -6.57
CA ARG A 72 -7.33 -4.73 -5.38
C ARG A 72 -7.51 -5.89 -4.43
N LYS A 73 -6.63 -6.01 -3.40
CA LYS A 73 -6.72 -7.14 -2.46
C LYS A 73 -8.19 -7.15 -2.18
N LYS A 74 -8.94 -8.19 -2.64
CA LYS A 74 -10.39 -8.32 -2.44
C LYS A 74 -10.62 -7.66 -1.13
N GLU A 75 -11.27 -6.48 -1.09
CA GLU A 75 -11.24 -5.63 0.11
C GLU A 75 -11.39 -6.57 1.26
N VAL A 76 -10.33 -6.77 2.04
CA VAL A 76 -10.34 -7.80 3.07
C VAL A 76 -11.38 -7.29 4.04
N ARG A 77 -12.61 -7.75 3.81
CA ARG A 77 -13.77 -7.32 4.60
C ARG A 77 -13.71 -7.90 5.99
N THR A 78 -12.91 -8.96 6.13
CA THR A 78 -12.81 -9.71 7.38
C THR A 78 -11.38 -10.18 7.59
N TYR A 79 -10.80 -9.84 8.74
CA TYR A 79 -9.53 -10.40 9.22
C TYR A 79 -9.84 -11.51 10.22
N ILE A 80 -9.09 -12.62 10.12
CA ILE A 80 -9.12 -13.73 11.10
C ILE A 80 -7.71 -13.85 11.65
N PHE A 81 -7.55 -13.72 12.96
CA PHE A 81 -6.27 -13.81 13.65
C PHE A 81 -6.49 -14.39 15.05
N GLY A 82 -5.78 -15.46 15.38
CA GLY A 82 -6.07 -16.27 16.55
C GLY A 82 -7.55 -16.71 16.57
N LYS A 83 -8.22 -16.49 17.68
CA LYS A 83 -9.67 -16.75 17.84
C LYS A 83 -10.54 -15.58 17.38
N PHE A 84 -9.96 -14.45 17.00
CA PHE A 84 -10.70 -13.25 16.62
C PHE A 84 -11.11 -13.25 15.15
N LYS A 85 -12.31 -12.69 14.92
CA LYS A 85 -12.81 -12.32 13.60
C LYS A 85 -13.15 -10.83 13.62
N PHE A 86 -12.52 -10.04 12.76
CA PHE A 86 -12.74 -8.61 12.64
C PHE A 86 -13.38 -8.28 11.28
N ASP A 87 -14.65 -7.83 11.31
CA ASP A 87 -15.37 -7.33 10.14
C ASP A 87 -15.10 -5.83 9.99
N LEU A 88 -14.31 -5.48 8.98
CA LEU A 88 -13.88 -4.11 8.71
C LEU A 88 -15.04 -3.18 8.34
N GLN A 89 -15.99 -3.66 7.55
CA GLN A 89 -17.11 -2.83 7.10
C GLN A 89 -18.07 -2.50 8.25
N LYS A 90 -18.33 -3.47 9.10
CA LYS A 90 -19.19 -3.29 10.26
C LYS A 90 -18.47 -2.72 11.47
N GLN A 91 -17.11 -2.69 11.41
CA GLN A 91 -16.23 -2.34 12.54
C GLN A 91 -16.52 -3.19 13.78
N ILE A 92 -16.75 -4.49 13.58
CA ILE A 92 -17.09 -5.44 14.65
C ILE A 92 -15.94 -6.42 14.84
N LEU A 93 -15.42 -6.49 16.06
CA LEU A 93 -14.51 -7.51 16.54
C LEU A 93 -15.31 -8.59 17.27
N SER A 94 -15.12 -9.85 16.91
CA SER A 94 -15.82 -10.99 17.52
C SER A 94 -14.85 -12.07 17.95
N ILE A 95 -15.16 -12.71 19.09
CA ILE A 95 -14.47 -13.86 19.64
C ILE A 95 -15.48 -14.76 20.37
N GLU A 96 -15.51 -16.04 20.05
CA GLU A 96 -16.34 -17.06 20.75
C GLU A 96 -17.81 -16.60 20.97
N GLY A 97 -18.40 -15.95 19.96
CA GLY A 97 -19.79 -15.47 20.01
C GLY A 97 -19.97 -14.08 20.65
N LYS A 98 -18.98 -13.55 21.35
CA LYS A 98 -19.01 -12.17 21.85
C LYS A 98 -18.65 -11.22 20.71
N THR A 99 -19.36 -10.08 20.63
CA THR A 99 -19.10 -9.04 19.62
C THR A 99 -18.87 -7.70 20.30
N THR A 100 -17.87 -6.97 19.81
CA THR A 100 -17.55 -5.61 20.27
C THR A 100 -17.50 -4.68 19.06
N LYS A 101 -18.24 -3.58 19.09
CA LYS A 101 -18.18 -2.56 18.06
C LYS A 101 -17.00 -1.64 18.35
N LEU A 102 -16.16 -1.44 17.33
CA LEU A 102 -15.00 -0.55 17.41
C LEU A 102 -15.36 0.85 16.92
N THR A 103 -14.71 1.85 17.48
CA THR A 103 -14.70 3.20 16.89
C THR A 103 -13.88 3.22 15.60
N THR A 104 -14.07 4.22 14.75
CA THR A 104 -13.33 4.33 13.48
C THR A 104 -11.82 4.27 13.69
N LYS A 105 -11.29 4.99 14.69
CA LYS A 105 -9.84 4.98 14.98
C LYS A 105 -9.31 3.64 15.48
N GLU A 106 -10.11 2.93 16.30
CA GLU A 106 -9.77 1.56 16.73
C GLU A 106 -9.78 0.60 15.55
N ALA A 107 -10.79 0.69 14.68
CA ALA A 107 -10.90 -0.14 13.48
C ALA A 107 -9.75 0.14 12.48
N ASP A 108 -9.42 1.41 12.22
CA ASP A 108 -8.33 1.80 11.33
C ASP A 108 -6.98 1.28 11.86
N LEU A 109 -6.73 1.45 13.16
CA LEU A 109 -5.48 1.00 13.79
C LEU A 109 -5.39 -0.53 13.80
N LEU A 110 -6.48 -1.24 14.14
CA LEU A 110 -6.52 -2.69 14.09
C LEU A 110 -6.32 -3.21 12.65
N THR A 111 -6.92 -2.55 11.66
CA THR A 111 -6.71 -2.87 10.25
C THR A 111 -5.23 -2.77 9.84
N LEU A 112 -4.58 -1.67 10.21
CA LEU A 112 -3.17 -1.45 9.92
C LEU A 112 -2.29 -2.53 10.56
N LEU A 113 -2.56 -2.89 11.83
CA LEU A 113 -1.84 -3.95 12.52
C LEU A 113 -2.08 -5.32 11.87
N CYS A 114 -3.31 -5.66 11.46
CA CYS A 114 -3.62 -6.90 10.77
C CYS A 114 -2.93 -7.00 9.39
N GLN A 115 -2.83 -5.89 8.66
CA GLN A 115 -2.13 -5.83 7.37
C GLN A 115 -0.63 -6.09 7.51
N HIS A 116 -0.06 -5.76 8.66
CA HIS A 116 1.36 -5.91 8.99
C HIS A 116 1.58 -6.99 10.08
N ALA A 117 0.70 -7.99 10.15
CA ALA A 117 0.84 -9.06 11.13
C ALA A 117 2.24 -9.70 11.06
N ASN A 118 2.87 -9.86 12.23
CA ASN A 118 4.25 -10.34 12.39
C ASN A 118 5.35 -9.43 11.79
N ASN A 119 5.00 -8.22 11.40
CA ASN A 119 5.93 -7.20 10.94
C ASN A 119 5.75 -5.92 11.76
N MET A 120 6.77 -5.09 11.77
CA MET A 120 6.75 -3.83 12.49
C MET A 120 5.92 -2.79 11.73
N VAL A 121 5.03 -2.13 12.45
CA VAL A 121 4.33 -0.92 12.00
C VAL A 121 5.07 0.28 12.55
N ASP A 122 5.66 1.08 11.68
CA ASP A 122 6.32 2.33 12.08
C ASP A 122 5.32 3.32 12.69
N ARG A 123 5.73 3.94 13.80
CA ARG A 123 4.85 4.85 14.56
C ARG A 123 4.44 6.09 13.77
N MET A 124 5.38 6.72 13.07
CA MET A 124 5.13 7.92 12.29
C MET A 124 4.23 7.63 11.09
N HIS A 125 4.48 6.50 10.43
CA HIS A 125 3.63 6.02 9.34
C HIS A 125 2.18 5.79 9.80
N ALA A 126 1.97 5.13 10.93
CA ALA A 126 0.64 4.91 11.50
C ALA A 126 -0.07 6.24 11.83
N LEU A 127 0.66 7.21 12.40
CA LEU A 127 0.11 8.53 12.71
C LEU A 127 -0.32 9.28 11.45
N GLN A 128 0.49 9.27 10.40
CA GLN A 128 0.17 9.93 9.13
C GLN A 128 -1.07 9.31 8.47
N ILE A 129 -1.17 7.99 8.42
CA ILE A 129 -2.29 7.30 7.78
C ILE A 129 -3.58 7.50 8.55
N ILE A 130 -3.56 7.33 9.89
CA ILE A 130 -4.80 7.24 10.69
C ILE A 130 -5.21 8.62 11.20
N TRP A 131 -4.26 9.46 11.64
CA TRP A 131 -4.56 10.78 12.20
C TRP A 131 -4.30 11.92 11.22
N ARG A 132 -3.66 11.64 10.08
CA ARG A 132 -3.23 12.67 9.09
C ARG A 132 -2.39 13.78 9.73
N SER A 133 -1.64 13.43 10.77
CA SER A 133 -0.87 14.35 11.59
C SER A 133 0.21 13.57 12.34
N ASP A 134 1.36 14.17 12.48
CA ASP A 134 2.54 13.65 13.18
C ASP A 134 2.84 14.45 14.47
N ASN A 135 1.90 15.30 14.91
CA ASN A 135 2.09 16.11 16.10
C ASN A 135 2.04 15.29 17.41
N TYR A 136 2.58 15.88 18.47
CA TYR A 136 2.68 15.26 19.80
C TYR A 136 1.33 14.76 20.35
N PHE A 137 0.25 15.50 20.13
CA PHE A 137 -1.09 15.12 20.62
C PHE A 137 -1.62 13.86 19.92
N SER A 138 -1.37 13.71 18.62
CA SER A 138 -1.73 12.52 17.85
C SER A 138 -0.93 11.31 18.32
N ALA A 139 0.36 11.48 18.64
CA ALA A 139 1.22 10.43 19.16
C ALA A 139 0.71 9.88 20.51
N ARG A 140 0.36 10.76 21.44
CA ARG A 140 -0.21 10.38 22.74
C ARG A 140 -1.59 9.73 22.59
N SER A 141 -2.40 10.21 21.65
CA SER A 141 -3.69 9.60 21.33
C SER A 141 -3.51 8.15 20.85
N MET A 142 -2.54 7.87 19.97
CA MET A 142 -2.29 6.52 19.47
C MET A 142 -1.98 5.53 20.59
N ASP A 143 -1.18 5.92 21.60
CA ASP A 143 -0.87 5.05 22.74
C ASP A 143 -2.12 4.65 23.53
N VAL A 144 -3.09 5.55 23.64
CA VAL A 144 -4.40 5.26 24.27
C VAL A 144 -5.15 4.20 23.45
N TYR A 145 -5.16 4.31 22.12
CA TYR A 145 -5.82 3.33 21.26
C TYR A 145 -5.10 1.97 21.27
N ILE A 146 -3.78 1.93 21.29
CA ILE A 146 -3.01 0.69 21.47
C ILE A 146 -3.38 0.02 22.80
N THR A 147 -3.50 0.79 23.88
CA THR A 147 -3.89 0.25 25.20
C THR A 147 -5.30 -0.32 25.16
N LYS A 148 -6.25 0.38 24.51
CA LYS A 148 -7.62 -0.14 24.32
C LYS A 148 -7.66 -1.42 23.49
N LEU A 149 -6.93 -1.47 22.37
CA LEU A 149 -6.87 -2.67 21.54
C LEU A 149 -6.26 -3.84 22.30
N ARG A 150 -5.21 -3.64 23.09
CA ARG A 150 -4.65 -4.70 23.96
C ARG A 150 -5.67 -5.26 24.93
N LYS A 151 -6.48 -4.38 25.52
CA LYS A 151 -7.58 -4.81 26.42
C LYS A 151 -8.66 -5.60 25.68
N LEU A 152 -8.99 -5.23 24.45
CA LEU A 152 -9.97 -5.95 23.63
C LEU A 152 -9.44 -7.31 23.15
N LEU A 153 -8.14 -7.45 22.98
CA LEU A 153 -7.49 -8.67 22.49
C LEU A 153 -7.03 -9.62 23.61
N GLN A 154 -7.23 -9.28 24.88
CA GLN A 154 -6.74 -10.07 26.03
C GLN A 154 -7.38 -11.46 26.14
N ASP A 155 -8.56 -11.68 25.53
CA ASP A 155 -9.26 -12.96 25.56
C ASP A 155 -8.57 -14.07 24.74
N ASP A 156 -7.58 -13.70 23.89
CA ASP A 156 -6.69 -14.64 23.22
C ASP A 156 -5.22 -14.31 23.51
N PRO A 157 -4.56 -15.06 24.42
CA PRO A 157 -3.17 -14.78 24.81
C PRO A 157 -2.14 -15.03 23.70
N THR A 158 -2.54 -15.67 22.60
CA THR A 158 -1.66 -15.90 21.44
C THR A 158 -1.47 -14.63 20.62
N ILE A 159 -2.37 -13.65 20.77
CA ILE A 159 -2.32 -12.37 20.05
C ILE A 159 -1.75 -11.27 20.94
N LYS A 160 -0.67 -10.64 20.49
CA LYS A 160 -0.01 -9.57 21.25
C LYS A 160 0.38 -8.41 20.36
N ILE A 161 0.12 -7.19 20.81
CA ILE A 161 0.69 -5.96 20.23
C ILE A 161 1.95 -5.64 21.03
N ILE A 162 3.11 -5.81 20.42
CA ILE A 162 4.42 -5.63 21.06
C ILE A 162 4.96 -4.24 20.73
N ASN A 163 5.52 -3.53 21.72
CA ASN A 163 6.23 -2.28 21.46
C ASN A 163 7.64 -2.59 20.96
N VAL A 164 8.03 -1.95 19.86
CA VAL A 164 9.43 -1.87 19.41
C VAL A 164 9.95 -0.49 19.81
N HIS A 165 10.78 -0.45 20.85
CA HIS A 165 11.22 0.80 21.46
C HIS A 165 11.79 1.78 20.43
N GLY A 166 11.29 3.01 20.44
CA GLY A 166 11.72 4.09 19.53
C GLY A 166 11.30 3.94 18.06
N LYS A 167 10.61 2.84 17.68
CA LYS A 167 10.27 2.56 16.27
C LYS A 167 8.77 2.43 16.04
N GLY A 168 8.06 1.63 16.85
CA GLY A 168 6.64 1.40 16.61
C GLY A 168 6.07 0.17 17.35
N TYR A 169 5.22 -0.59 16.67
CA TYR A 169 4.48 -1.73 17.23
C TYR A 169 4.58 -2.96 16.35
#